data_a4fd9fa957b61f02db8e2d66029b377e
#
_entry.id   a4fd9fa957b61f02db8e2d66029b377e
#
_cell.length_a   1.000
_cell.length_b   1.000
_cell.length_c   1.000
_cell.angle_alpha   90.00
_cell.angle_beta   90.00
_cell.angle_gamma   90.00
#
_symmetry.space_group_name_H-M   'P 1'
#
loop_
_entity.id
_entity.type
_entity.pdbx_description
1 polymer ?
#
loop_
_entity_poly.entity_id
_entity_poly.type
_entity_poly.pdbx_seq_one_letter_code
_entity_poly.pdbx_strand_id
1 'polypeptide(L)'
;LISAQAVDNTKAAIVILTDGADCKVENATVLKTDKSAWQVAQALASMDAILNADDEETKSYIEENASKDIEDSLVNLIKDYDANKTVLMSPAAFRYKLTQLARAAHKKIALPEGDEPRTVAAAAKVAEQDIAIPVLFGNKDKILAVAKEQGVTLNDKVEFVDPEAVRANYVDRLVELRKAKGMTPEMAIQMLQDNVALATMMIEANELDGLVSGAVHTTANTIRPPLQIIKTAKNAKLVSAIFFMLMPEQVYVYGDCALNIDPDAEQLSEIAIQSADTAKAFGIDPKVAMVTYSTMNSGKGADVDLMREATELVRQKRPDIAVDGPLQYDAAVMPNVAAQKAPNSPVAGKATVFIFPSLST
;
A
#
# COMPACT_ATOMS: atom_id res chain seq x y z
N LEU A 1 -5.41 -13.22 25.74
CA LEU A 1 -5.74 -13.82 27.04
C LEU A 1 -5.35 -15.30 27.03
N ILE A 2 -4.35 -15.66 27.84
CA ILE A 2 -3.86 -17.05 27.95
C ILE A 2 -4.21 -17.50 29.36
N SER A 3 -5.04 -18.53 29.48
CA SER A 3 -5.24 -19.26 30.71
C SER A 3 -4.28 -20.47 30.70
N ALA A 4 -3.14 -20.34 31.37
CA ALA A 4 -2.16 -21.42 31.46
C ALA A 4 -1.49 -21.41 32.82
N GLN A 5 -1.07 -22.58 33.30
CA GLN A 5 -0.31 -22.73 34.55
C GLN A 5 1.16 -22.28 34.42
N ALA A 6 1.67 -22.20 33.18
CA ALA A 6 2.96 -21.60 32.86
C ALA A 6 2.89 -20.99 31.45
N VAL A 7 3.56 -19.85 31.23
CA VAL A 7 3.66 -19.18 29.94
C VAL A 7 5.14 -19.12 29.58
N ASP A 8 5.56 -20.08 28.77
CA ASP A 8 6.91 -20.12 28.22
C ASP A 8 6.93 -19.51 26.81
N ASN A 9 8.00 -18.80 26.47
CA ASN A 9 8.24 -18.24 25.15
C ASN A 9 7.12 -17.32 24.60
N THR A 10 6.46 -16.54 25.47
CA THR A 10 5.51 -15.55 24.98
C THR A 10 6.21 -14.44 24.20
N LYS A 11 5.59 -14.04 23.08
CA LYS A 11 5.98 -12.85 22.31
C LYS A 11 5.26 -11.59 22.81
N ALA A 12 4.40 -11.70 23.80
CA ALA A 12 3.69 -10.59 24.37
C ALA A 12 4.64 -9.75 25.25
N ALA A 13 4.61 -8.43 25.08
CA ALA A 13 5.37 -7.51 25.92
C ALA A 13 4.78 -7.39 27.33
N ILE A 14 3.46 -7.58 27.46
CA ILE A 14 2.70 -7.49 28.70
C ILE A 14 1.83 -8.73 28.84
N VAL A 15 1.83 -9.33 30.01
CA VAL A 15 0.96 -10.45 30.40
C VAL A 15 0.15 -10.03 31.62
N ILE A 16 -1.18 -10.09 31.51
CA ILE A 16 -2.10 -9.79 32.61
C ILE A 16 -2.57 -11.11 33.20
N LEU A 17 -2.22 -11.34 34.47
CA LEU A 17 -2.71 -12.47 35.24
C LEU A 17 -4.02 -12.08 35.91
N THR A 18 -5.08 -12.80 35.62
CA THR A 18 -6.45 -12.55 36.10
C THR A 18 -6.87 -13.57 37.16
N ASP A 19 -7.97 -13.29 37.85
CA ASP A 19 -8.56 -14.19 38.86
C ASP A 19 -7.61 -14.61 39.97
N GLY A 20 -6.68 -13.69 40.37
CA GLY A 20 -5.69 -13.99 41.35
C GLY A 20 -4.64 -15.03 40.94
N ALA A 21 -4.52 -15.33 39.66
CA ALA A 21 -3.57 -16.31 39.16
C ALA A 21 -2.13 -15.89 39.45
N ASP A 22 -1.30 -16.89 39.73
CA ASP A 22 0.14 -16.73 39.90
C ASP A 22 0.87 -17.72 39.01
N CYS A 23 1.64 -17.20 38.06
CA CYS A 23 2.48 -18.05 37.22
C CYS A 23 3.79 -17.33 36.89
N LYS A 24 4.83 -18.12 36.59
CA LYS A 24 6.11 -17.60 36.15
C LYS A 24 6.01 -17.27 34.66
N VAL A 25 6.30 -16.02 34.33
CA VAL A 25 6.36 -15.54 32.93
C VAL A 25 7.76 -15.02 32.67
N GLU A 26 8.39 -15.50 31.61
CA GLU A 26 9.71 -15.03 31.16
C GLU A 26 9.57 -14.07 29.97
N ASN A 27 10.43 -13.06 29.93
CA ASN A 27 10.50 -12.08 28.83
C ASN A 27 9.25 -11.21 28.60
N ALA A 28 8.41 -11.02 29.60
CA ALA A 28 7.29 -10.09 29.56
C ALA A 28 7.09 -9.39 30.90
N THR A 29 6.48 -8.20 30.86
CA THR A 29 6.02 -7.54 32.09
C THR A 29 4.73 -8.17 32.56
N VAL A 30 4.67 -8.53 33.83
CA VAL A 30 3.53 -9.21 34.42
C VAL A 30 2.73 -8.24 35.29
N LEU A 31 1.44 -8.14 35.00
CA LEU A 31 0.45 -7.43 35.80
C LEU A 31 -0.49 -8.45 36.42
N LYS A 32 -0.83 -8.26 37.70
CA LYS A 32 -1.75 -9.14 38.43
C LYS A 32 -3.01 -8.39 38.78
N THR A 33 -4.17 -9.01 38.58
CA THR A 33 -5.47 -8.47 39.00
C THR A 33 -6.41 -9.58 39.47
N ASP A 34 -7.29 -9.26 40.38
CA ASP A 34 -8.35 -10.16 40.85
C ASP A 34 -9.58 -10.17 39.93
N LYS A 35 -9.59 -9.30 38.90
CA LYS A 35 -10.65 -9.31 37.90
C LYS A 35 -10.56 -10.54 37.00
N SER A 36 -11.73 -11.03 36.54
CA SER A 36 -11.76 -12.14 35.60
C SER A 36 -11.17 -11.76 34.22
N ALA A 37 -10.66 -12.74 33.52
CA ALA A 37 -10.15 -12.57 32.16
C ALA A 37 -11.18 -11.91 31.23
N TRP A 38 -12.47 -12.18 31.43
CA TRP A 38 -13.56 -11.58 30.66
C TRP A 38 -13.72 -10.08 30.96
N GLN A 39 -13.67 -9.68 32.24
CA GLN A 39 -13.75 -8.28 32.68
C GLN A 39 -12.58 -7.45 32.14
N VAL A 40 -11.35 -8.01 32.15
CA VAL A 40 -10.15 -7.38 31.58
C VAL A 40 -10.29 -7.25 30.07
N ALA A 41 -10.73 -8.32 29.38
CA ALA A 41 -10.96 -8.28 27.94
C ALA A 41 -12.03 -7.27 27.53
N GLN A 42 -13.12 -7.16 28.29
CA GLN A 42 -14.20 -6.22 28.04
C GLN A 42 -13.71 -4.76 28.23
N ALA A 43 -12.94 -4.49 29.28
CA ALA A 43 -12.34 -3.19 29.52
C ALA A 43 -11.39 -2.79 28.39
N LEU A 44 -10.53 -3.71 27.93
CA LEU A 44 -9.61 -3.47 26.83
C LEU A 44 -10.35 -3.29 25.49
N ALA A 45 -11.43 -4.03 25.25
CA ALA A 45 -12.22 -3.96 24.01
C ALA A 45 -13.10 -2.69 23.93
N SER A 46 -13.49 -2.12 25.07
CA SER A 46 -14.23 -0.86 25.12
C SER A 46 -13.33 0.37 24.98
N MET A 47 -12.02 0.20 25.05
CA MET A 47 -11.06 1.24 24.72
C MET A 47 -11.02 1.40 23.20
N ASP A 48 -11.74 2.40 22.69
CA ASP A 48 -11.77 2.73 21.28
C ASP A 48 -10.39 3.26 20.86
N ALA A 49 -9.64 2.44 20.18
CA ALA A 49 -8.35 2.74 19.62
C ALA A 49 -7.11 2.59 20.53
N ILE A 50 -6.00 2.63 19.84
CA ILE A 50 -4.64 2.69 20.37
C ILE A 50 -4.57 3.70 21.53
N LEU A 51 -4.38 3.20 22.71
CA LEU A 51 -4.18 4.00 23.91
C LEU A 51 -3.05 5.00 23.67
N ASN A 52 -3.39 6.25 23.51
CA ASN A 52 -2.42 7.33 23.57
C ASN A 52 -2.19 7.67 25.04
N ALA A 53 -1.05 7.25 25.58
CA ALA A 53 -0.71 7.43 26.99
C ALA A 53 -0.62 8.90 27.45
N ASP A 54 -0.58 9.83 26.50
CA ASP A 54 -0.54 11.27 26.77
C ASP A 54 -1.93 11.93 26.73
N ASP A 55 -2.98 11.18 26.35
CA ASP A 55 -4.34 11.67 26.30
C ASP A 55 -5.00 11.60 27.70
N GLU A 56 -5.43 12.76 28.21
CA GLU A 56 -6.09 12.89 29.51
C GLU A 56 -7.44 12.15 29.57
N GLU A 57 -8.14 12.03 28.47
CA GLU A 57 -9.41 11.30 28.37
C GLU A 57 -9.17 9.79 28.51
N THR A 58 -8.11 9.29 27.90
CA THR A 58 -7.65 7.89 28.03
C THR A 58 -7.20 7.60 29.47
N LYS A 59 -6.48 8.51 30.14
CA LYS A 59 -6.08 8.36 31.54
C LYS A 59 -7.29 8.32 32.45
N SER A 60 -8.22 9.27 32.31
CA SER A 60 -9.45 9.32 33.09
C SER A 60 -10.28 8.06 32.93
N TYR A 61 -10.41 7.55 31.69
CA TYR A 61 -11.11 6.29 31.42
C TYR A 61 -10.43 5.09 32.10
N ILE A 62 -9.09 5.03 32.08
CA ILE A 62 -8.34 3.96 32.75
C ILE A 62 -8.54 4.06 34.29
N GLU A 63 -8.47 5.26 34.86
CA GLU A 63 -8.68 5.48 36.30
C GLU A 63 -10.10 5.11 36.74
N GLU A 64 -11.11 5.38 35.92
CA GLU A 64 -12.51 5.08 36.23
C GLU A 64 -12.87 3.60 36.05
N ASN A 65 -12.29 2.94 35.07
CA ASN A 65 -12.69 1.59 34.63
C ASN A 65 -11.70 0.49 34.96
N ALA A 66 -10.43 0.81 35.15
CA ALA A 66 -9.46 -0.09 35.77
C ALA A 66 -9.58 -0.05 37.27
N SER A 67 -9.59 -1.21 37.93
CA SER A 67 -9.54 -1.22 39.39
C SER A 67 -8.26 -0.50 39.88
N LYS A 68 -8.32 0.07 41.05
CA LYS A 68 -7.19 0.76 41.70
C LYS A 68 -5.91 -0.08 41.81
N ASP A 69 -5.98 -1.35 41.42
CA ASP A 69 -4.88 -2.31 41.45
C ASP A 69 -4.02 -2.30 40.16
N ILE A 70 -4.39 -1.51 39.14
CA ILE A 70 -3.49 -1.23 38.00
C ILE A 70 -2.64 -0.04 38.41
N GLU A 71 -1.48 -0.33 39.04
CA GLU A 71 -0.53 0.67 39.47
C GLU A 71 -0.09 1.63 38.34
N ASP A 72 0.35 2.84 38.72
CA ASP A 72 1.01 3.82 37.84
C ASP A 72 2.13 3.23 36.95
N SER A 73 2.66 2.07 37.35
CA SER A 73 3.60 1.27 36.57
C SER A 73 3.08 0.86 35.20
N LEU A 74 1.76 0.59 35.00
CA LEU A 74 1.19 0.24 33.71
C LEU A 74 1.21 1.43 32.76
N VAL A 75 0.82 2.60 33.22
CA VAL A 75 0.80 3.82 32.39
C VAL A 75 2.24 4.18 31.97
N ASN A 76 3.19 4.09 32.90
CA ASN A 76 4.60 4.33 32.57
C ASN A 76 5.16 3.27 31.64
N LEU A 77 4.77 2.01 31.82
CA LEU A 77 5.16 0.91 30.95
C LEU A 77 4.62 1.06 29.51
N ILE A 78 3.37 1.51 29.37
CA ILE A 78 2.76 1.79 28.06
C ILE A 78 3.49 2.98 27.41
N LYS A 79 3.83 4.02 28.17
CA LYS A 79 4.63 5.17 27.69
C LYS A 79 6.01 4.74 27.22
N ASP A 80 6.74 3.95 28.02
CA ASP A 80 8.07 3.46 27.68
C ASP A 80 8.03 2.49 26.48
N TYR A 81 6.98 1.70 26.38
CA TYR A 81 6.77 0.80 25.25
C TYR A 81 6.49 1.58 23.95
N ASP A 82 5.64 2.60 23.99
CA ASP A 82 5.29 3.43 22.82
C ASP A 82 6.46 4.30 22.37
N ALA A 83 7.23 4.87 23.32
CA ALA A 83 8.41 5.70 23.03
C ALA A 83 9.54 4.92 22.33
N ASN A 84 9.63 3.61 22.54
CA ASN A 84 10.68 2.75 21.99
C ASN A 84 10.20 1.85 20.84
N LYS A 85 8.91 1.86 20.53
CA LYS A 85 8.35 0.99 19.48
C LYS A 85 8.48 1.63 18.11
N THR A 86 9.20 0.99 17.23
CA THR A 86 9.02 1.24 15.79
C THR A 86 7.64 0.72 15.41
N VAL A 87 6.68 1.62 15.25
CA VAL A 87 5.32 1.25 14.80
C VAL A 87 5.42 0.73 13.38
N LEU A 88 5.41 -0.59 13.24
CA LEU A 88 5.32 -1.23 11.93
C LEU A 88 3.87 -1.14 11.46
N MET A 89 3.68 -0.71 10.21
CA MET A 89 2.36 -0.70 9.59
C MET A 89 1.91 -2.15 9.36
N SER A 90 1.04 -2.67 10.23
CA SER A 90 0.48 -4.01 10.03
C SER A 90 -0.43 -4.05 8.81
N PRO A 91 -0.60 -5.21 8.14
CA PRO A 91 -1.52 -5.34 7.01
C PRO A 91 -2.96 -4.94 7.30
N ALA A 92 -3.44 -5.23 8.50
CA ALA A 92 -4.78 -4.84 8.93
C ALA A 92 -4.92 -3.32 9.08
N ALA A 93 -3.97 -2.68 9.74
CA ALA A 93 -3.93 -1.22 9.90
C ALA A 93 -3.78 -0.52 8.54
N PHE A 94 -2.95 -1.06 7.64
CA PHE A 94 -2.78 -0.53 6.29
C PHE A 94 -4.09 -0.58 5.50
N ARG A 95 -4.75 -1.74 5.45
CA ARG A 95 -6.05 -1.89 4.76
C ARG A 95 -7.11 -0.96 5.34
N TYR A 96 -7.20 -0.87 6.66
CA TYR A 96 -8.14 0.02 7.33
C TYR A 96 -7.88 1.48 6.93
N LYS A 97 -6.63 1.94 7.04
CA LYS A 97 -6.23 3.29 6.66
C LYS A 97 -6.58 3.61 5.21
N LEU A 98 -6.25 2.69 4.28
CA LEU A 98 -6.59 2.87 2.86
C LEU A 98 -8.10 2.98 2.65
N THR A 99 -8.88 2.12 3.29
CA THR A 99 -10.34 2.15 3.19
C THR A 99 -10.91 3.48 3.71
N GLN A 100 -10.42 3.99 4.84
CA GLN A 100 -10.87 5.28 5.38
C GLN A 100 -10.49 6.46 4.46
N LEU A 101 -9.25 6.47 3.94
CA LEU A 101 -8.80 7.49 3.00
C LEU A 101 -9.63 7.46 1.70
N ALA A 102 -9.90 6.28 1.16
CA ALA A 102 -10.71 6.10 -0.03
C ALA A 102 -12.15 6.59 0.16
N ARG A 103 -12.77 6.22 1.28
CA ARG A 103 -14.11 6.70 1.65
C ARG A 103 -14.19 8.22 1.77
N ALA A 104 -13.21 8.83 2.43
CA ALA A 104 -13.16 10.28 2.58
C ALA A 104 -12.92 11.02 1.25
N ALA A 105 -12.28 10.38 0.29
CA ALA A 105 -11.92 11.00 -0.99
C ALA A 105 -13.08 11.06 -1.99
N HIS A 106 -14.09 10.19 -1.90
CA HIS A 106 -15.26 10.12 -2.78
C HIS A 106 -14.90 10.15 -4.28
N LYS A 107 -13.92 9.34 -4.70
CA LYS A 107 -13.37 9.39 -6.06
C LYS A 107 -14.18 8.56 -7.05
N LYS A 108 -14.33 9.08 -8.28
CA LYS A 108 -14.93 8.39 -9.43
C LYS A 108 -13.87 7.58 -10.16
N ILE A 109 -14.03 6.26 -10.14
CA ILE A 109 -13.09 5.32 -10.75
C ILE A 109 -13.72 4.63 -11.94
N ALA A 110 -13.15 4.86 -13.12
CA ALA A 110 -13.56 4.17 -14.34
C ALA A 110 -13.23 2.68 -14.29
N LEU A 111 -14.17 1.88 -14.73
CA LEU A 111 -14.04 0.45 -14.96
C LEU A 111 -14.36 0.17 -16.43
N PRO A 112 -13.34 0.26 -17.33
CA PRO A 112 -13.53 0.21 -18.79
C PRO A 112 -14.10 -1.13 -19.29
N GLU A 113 -13.91 -2.20 -18.53
CA GLU A 113 -14.39 -3.57 -18.80
C GLU A 113 -15.73 -3.80 -18.06
N GLY A 114 -16.69 -2.91 -18.29
CA GLY A 114 -17.88 -2.76 -17.45
C GLY A 114 -18.89 -3.91 -17.52
N ASP A 115 -18.85 -4.75 -18.54
CA ASP A 115 -19.68 -5.96 -18.70
C ASP A 115 -18.94 -7.26 -18.33
N GLU A 116 -17.70 -7.16 -17.83
CA GLU A 116 -16.95 -8.32 -17.36
C GLU A 116 -17.43 -8.73 -15.95
N PRO A 117 -17.76 -10.04 -15.74
CA PRO A 117 -18.42 -10.49 -14.50
C PRO A 117 -17.68 -10.13 -13.19
N ARG A 118 -16.34 -10.26 -13.16
CA ARG A 118 -15.53 -9.91 -11.98
C ARG A 118 -15.54 -8.41 -11.71
N THR A 119 -15.52 -7.61 -12.77
CA THR A 119 -15.58 -6.15 -12.71
C THR A 119 -16.93 -5.69 -12.16
N VAL A 120 -18.03 -6.29 -12.63
CA VAL A 120 -19.38 -6.00 -12.13
C VAL A 120 -19.52 -6.37 -10.66
N ALA A 121 -19.04 -7.55 -10.25
CA ALA A 121 -19.06 -7.99 -8.86
C ALA A 121 -18.19 -7.09 -7.96
N ALA A 122 -17.02 -6.64 -8.46
CA ALA A 122 -16.17 -5.72 -7.75
C ALA A 122 -16.82 -4.33 -7.59
N ALA A 123 -17.45 -3.81 -8.64
CA ALA A 123 -18.17 -2.53 -8.61
C ALA A 123 -19.30 -2.53 -7.56
N ALA A 124 -20.08 -3.60 -7.49
CA ALA A 124 -21.14 -3.76 -6.47
C ALA A 124 -20.55 -3.66 -5.05
N LYS A 125 -19.47 -4.39 -4.78
CA LYS A 125 -18.82 -4.40 -3.47
C LYS A 125 -18.17 -3.08 -3.09
N VAL A 126 -17.51 -2.44 -4.05
CA VAL A 126 -16.86 -1.11 -3.87
C VAL A 126 -17.90 -0.05 -3.54
N ALA A 127 -19.04 -0.04 -4.25
CA ALA A 127 -20.14 0.89 -4.02
C ALA A 127 -20.86 0.62 -2.69
N GLU A 128 -21.07 -0.65 -2.30
CA GLU A 128 -21.66 -1.05 -1.02
C GLU A 128 -20.81 -0.58 0.17
N GLN A 129 -19.47 -0.66 0.04
CA GLN A 129 -18.54 -0.30 1.09
C GLN A 129 -18.12 1.18 1.08
N ASP A 130 -18.66 2.01 0.20
CA ASP A 130 -18.29 3.42 0.02
C ASP A 130 -16.78 3.66 -0.26
N ILE A 131 -16.11 2.71 -0.91
CA ILE A 131 -14.67 2.83 -1.20
C ILE A 131 -14.43 3.84 -2.33
N ALA A 132 -15.28 3.82 -3.36
CA ALA A 132 -15.23 4.73 -4.50
C ALA A 132 -16.61 4.78 -5.17
N ILE A 133 -16.78 5.71 -6.11
CA ILE A 133 -17.90 5.73 -7.04
C ILE A 133 -17.45 4.97 -8.30
N PRO A 134 -17.82 3.70 -8.48
CA PRO A 134 -17.44 2.94 -9.66
C PRO A 134 -18.25 3.39 -10.87
N VAL A 135 -17.56 3.64 -12.00
CA VAL A 135 -18.14 4.06 -13.26
C VAL A 135 -17.93 2.95 -14.28
N LEU A 136 -18.97 2.20 -14.59
CA LEU A 136 -18.94 1.06 -15.50
C LEU A 136 -19.16 1.52 -16.95
N PHE A 137 -18.23 1.13 -17.84
CA PHE A 137 -18.31 1.46 -19.27
C PHE A 137 -18.98 0.33 -20.03
N GLY A 138 -20.04 0.63 -20.76
CA GLY A 138 -20.76 -0.32 -21.59
C GLY A 138 -22.26 -0.06 -21.64
N ASN A 139 -22.95 -0.99 -22.33
CA ASN A 139 -24.41 -0.95 -22.38
C ASN A 139 -25.01 -1.33 -21.01
N LYS A 140 -25.76 -0.41 -20.41
CA LYS A 140 -26.33 -0.57 -19.06
C LYS A 140 -27.18 -1.83 -18.90
N ASP A 141 -28.00 -2.18 -19.90
CA ASP A 141 -28.86 -3.36 -19.80
C ASP A 141 -28.06 -4.66 -19.78
N LYS A 142 -26.97 -4.71 -20.59
CA LYS A 142 -26.02 -5.84 -20.55
C LYS A 142 -25.33 -5.95 -19.19
N ILE A 143 -24.86 -4.84 -18.65
CA ILE A 143 -24.20 -4.79 -17.33
C ILE A 143 -25.15 -5.26 -16.24
N LEU A 144 -26.41 -4.81 -16.27
CA LEU A 144 -27.45 -5.26 -15.31
C LEU A 144 -27.78 -6.75 -15.45
N ALA A 145 -27.76 -7.28 -16.70
CA ALA A 145 -27.92 -8.71 -16.91
C ALA A 145 -26.78 -9.52 -16.29
N VAL A 146 -25.53 -9.08 -16.47
CA VAL A 146 -24.35 -9.69 -15.84
C VAL A 146 -24.44 -9.60 -14.32
N ALA A 147 -24.84 -8.47 -13.77
CA ALA A 147 -25.02 -8.31 -12.30
C ALA A 147 -26.01 -9.33 -11.75
N LYS A 148 -27.14 -9.53 -12.45
CA LYS A 148 -28.16 -10.55 -12.09
C LYS A 148 -27.60 -11.98 -12.17
N GLU A 149 -26.82 -12.30 -13.19
CA GLU A 149 -26.16 -13.61 -13.32
C GLU A 149 -25.15 -13.86 -12.21
N GLN A 150 -24.41 -12.82 -11.79
CA GLN A 150 -23.46 -12.88 -10.68
C GLN A 150 -24.13 -12.84 -9.30
N GLY A 151 -25.46 -12.66 -9.23
CA GLY A 151 -26.18 -12.56 -7.97
C GLY A 151 -25.86 -11.31 -7.14
N VAL A 152 -25.40 -10.24 -7.78
CA VAL A 152 -25.07 -8.97 -7.13
C VAL A 152 -26.05 -7.86 -7.52
N THR A 153 -26.22 -6.87 -6.63
CA THR A 153 -27.04 -5.69 -6.89
C THR A 153 -26.13 -4.47 -7.03
N LEU A 154 -26.27 -3.75 -8.13
CA LEU A 154 -25.65 -2.46 -8.34
C LEU A 154 -26.55 -1.39 -7.73
N ASN A 155 -26.11 -0.72 -6.67
CA ASN A 155 -26.85 0.34 -6.00
C ASN A 155 -26.75 1.67 -6.77
N ASP A 156 -27.37 2.72 -6.26
CA ASP A 156 -27.45 4.04 -6.86
C ASP A 156 -26.12 4.83 -6.90
N LYS A 157 -25.07 4.31 -6.22
CA LYS A 157 -23.71 4.87 -6.27
C LYS A 157 -22.90 4.39 -7.47
N VAL A 158 -23.37 3.39 -8.20
CA VAL A 158 -22.74 2.91 -9.42
C VAL A 158 -23.19 3.77 -10.60
N GLU A 159 -22.24 4.41 -11.25
CA GLU A 159 -22.48 5.19 -12.46
C GLU A 159 -22.22 4.34 -13.71
N PHE A 160 -22.85 4.72 -14.84
CA PHE A 160 -22.73 4.03 -16.12
C PHE A 160 -22.36 5.04 -17.20
N VAL A 161 -21.42 4.66 -18.05
CA VAL A 161 -21.07 5.41 -19.26
C VAL A 161 -21.37 4.53 -20.46
N ASP A 162 -22.25 4.99 -21.34
CA ASP A 162 -22.42 4.39 -22.66
C ASP A 162 -21.33 4.95 -23.59
N PRO A 163 -20.34 4.13 -23.99
CA PRO A 163 -19.26 4.61 -24.83
C PRO A 163 -19.74 5.15 -26.18
N GLU A 164 -20.79 4.55 -26.76
CA GLU A 164 -21.31 4.98 -28.07
C GLU A 164 -21.90 6.39 -28.03
N ALA A 165 -22.47 6.77 -26.90
CA ALA A 165 -23.07 8.09 -26.72
C ALA A 165 -22.04 9.22 -26.52
N VAL A 166 -20.84 8.88 -25.99
CA VAL A 166 -19.90 9.92 -25.52
C VAL A 166 -18.61 10.04 -26.33
N ARG A 167 -18.17 8.98 -27.05
CA ARG A 167 -16.88 8.95 -27.79
C ARG A 167 -16.64 10.17 -28.67
N ALA A 168 -17.65 10.60 -29.40
CA ALA A 168 -17.54 11.71 -30.34
C ALA A 168 -17.09 13.02 -29.66
N ASN A 169 -17.42 13.20 -28.38
CA ASN A 169 -17.11 14.42 -27.62
C ASN A 169 -15.59 14.60 -27.37
N TYR A 170 -14.82 13.53 -27.47
CA TYR A 170 -13.38 13.55 -27.14
C TYR A 170 -12.46 13.52 -28.37
N VAL A 171 -13.01 13.41 -29.59
CA VAL A 171 -12.22 13.30 -30.84
C VAL A 171 -11.35 14.54 -31.03
N ASP A 172 -11.92 15.73 -31.03
CA ASP A 172 -11.19 16.96 -31.30
C ASP A 172 -10.11 17.22 -30.24
N ARG A 173 -10.43 16.97 -28.97
CA ARG A 173 -9.46 17.11 -27.86
C ARG A 173 -8.31 16.12 -27.98
N LEU A 174 -8.55 14.87 -28.36
CA LEU A 174 -7.52 13.88 -28.58
C LEU A 174 -6.61 14.25 -29.76
N VAL A 175 -7.18 14.76 -30.86
CA VAL A 175 -6.43 15.29 -32.01
C VAL A 175 -5.53 16.44 -31.56
N GLU A 176 -6.05 17.40 -30.80
CA GLU A 176 -5.28 18.54 -30.26
C GLU A 176 -4.10 18.07 -29.41
N LEU A 177 -4.35 17.20 -28.43
CA LEU A 177 -3.32 16.67 -27.49
C LEU A 177 -2.19 15.94 -28.22
N ARG A 178 -2.51 15.28 -29.33
CA ARG A 178 -1.56 14.44 -30.05
C ARG A 178 -1.19 14.97 -31.45
N LYS A 179 -1.52 16.22 -31.75
CA LYS A 179 -1.22 16.89 -33.03
C LYS A 179 0.25 16.77 -33.41
N ALA A 180 1.15 16.98 -32.46
CA ALA A 180 2.61 16.84 -32.69
C ALA A 180 3.07 15.41 -33.03
N LYS A 181 2.21 14.42 -32.85
CA LYS A 181 2.43 13.00 -33.20
C LYS A 181 1.64 12.57 -34.45
N GLY A 182 1.05 13.53 -35.17
CA GLY A 182 0.34 13.26 -36.42
C GLY A 182 -1.05 12.64 -36.24
N MET A 183 -1.70 12.83 -35.08
CA MET A 183 -3.05 12.30 -34.86
C MET A 183 -4.05 12.98 -35.79
N THR A 184 -4.78 12.19 -36.56
CA THR A 184 -5.92 12.66 -37.39
C THR A 184 -7.25 12.36 -36.71
N PRO A 185 -8.35 13.00 -37.12
CA PRO A 185 -9.68 12.69 -36.59
C PRO A 185 -10.04 11.19 -36.72
N GLU A 186 -9.72 10.57 -37.86
CA GLU A 186 -9.99 9.16 -38.12
C GLU A 186 -9.21 8.26 -37.14
N MET A 187 -7.94 8.57 -36.91
CA MET A 187 -7.11 7.85 -35.93
C MET A 187 -7.64 8.03 -34.52
N ALA A 188 -8.11 9.21 -34.18
CA ALA A 188 -8.70 9.50 -32.85
C ALA A 188 -10.01 8.71 -32.66
N ILE A 189 -10.89 8.69 -33.67
CA ILE A 189 -12.12 7.89 -33.65
C ILE A 189 -11.79 6.41 -33.44
N GLN A 190 -10.78 5.89 -34.16
CA GLN A 190 -10.36 4.50 -33.99
C GLN A 190 -9.77 4.22 -32.60
N MET A 191 -8.94 5.10 -32.08
CA MET A 191 -8.35 4.94 -30.76
C MET A 191 -9.40 4.95 -29.65
N LEU A 192 -10.42 5.80 -29.76
CA LEU A 192 -11.52 5.91 -28.81
C LEU A 192 -12.50 4.72 -28.85
N GLN A 193 -12.36 3.77 -29.79
CA GLN A 193 -13.10 2.50 -29.72
C GLN A 193 -12.67 1.66 -28.50
N ASP A 194 -11.45 1.84 -28.04
CA ASP A 194 -10.98 1.26 -26.79
C ASP A 194 -11.50 2.05 -25.59
N ASN A 195 -12.23 1.38 -24.70
CA ASN A 195 -12.80 2.01 -23.51
C ASN A 195 -11.73 2.49 -22.52
N VAL A 196 -10.51 1.91 -22.51
CA VAL A 196 -9.39 2.41 -21.71
C VAL A 196 -8.94 3.78 -22.22
N ALA A 197 -8.85 3.95 -23.55
CA ALA A 197 -8.53 5.24 -24.16
C ALA A 197 -9.62 6.27 -23.88
N LEU A 198 -10.89 5.89 -24.00
CA LEU A 198 -12.03 6.77 -23.69
C LEU A 198 -12.02 7.19 -22.22
N ALA A 199 -11.89 6.25 -21.29
CA ALA A 199 -11.79 6.55 -19.87
C ALA A 199 -10.60 7.46 -19.54
N THR A 200 -9.46 7.26 -20.22
CA THR A 200 -8.28 8.12 -20.08
C THR A 200 -8.56 9.56 -20.54
N MET A 201 -9.33 9.75 -21.62
CA MET A 201 -9.76 11.10 -22.05
C MET A 201 -10.70 11.76 -21.05
N MET A 202 -11.61 11.01 -20.43
CA MET A 202 -12.48 11.50 -19.38
C MET A 202 -11.70 11.91 -18.12
N ILE A 203 -10.61 11.19 -17.81
CA ILE A 203 -9.70 11.58 -16.72
C ILE A 203 -8.94 12.85 -17.08
N GLU A 204 -8.43 12.97 -18.32
CA GLU A 204 -7.78 14.21 -18.81
C GLU A 204 -8.71 15.41 -18.75
N ALA A 205 -10.00 15.21 -19.00
CA ALA A 205 -11.04 16.21 -18.90
C ALA A 205 -11.49 16.50 -17.44
N ASN A 206 -10.93 15.84 -16.43
CA ASN A 206 -11.32 15.92 -15.01
C ASN A 206 -12.78 15.50 -14.73
N GLU A 207 -13.35 14.64 -15.54
CA GLU A 207 -14.68 14.06 -15.31
C GLU A 207 -14.61 12.80 -14.43
N LEU A 208 -13.46 12.13 -14.43
CA LEU A 208 -13.12 10.96 -13.64
C LEU A 208 -11.77 11.17 -12.93
N ASP A 209 -11.58 10.52 -11.79
CA ASP A 209 -10.37 10.65 -10.98
C ASP A 209 -9.30 9.60 -11.27
N GLY A 210 -9.69 8.45 -11.83
CA GLY A 210 -8.78 7.37 -12.16
C GLY A 210 -9.48 6.23 -12.88
N LEU A 211 -8.70 5.22 -13.27
CA LEU A 211 -9.24 4.00 -13.88
C LEU A 211 -8.57 2.74 -13.31
N VAL A 212 -9.32 1.65 -13.28
CA VAL A 212 -8.81 0.30 -12.99
C VAL A 212 -9.24 -0.61 -14.13
N SER A 213 -8.26 -1.27 -14.75
CA SER A 213 -8.45 -2.18 -15.87
C SER A 213 -7.48 -3.36 -15.77
N GLY A 214 -7.67 -4.39 -16.57
CA GLY A 214 -6.81 -5.58 -16.63
C GLY A 214 -7.55 -6.88 -16.38
N ALA A 215 -8.87 -6.86 -16.28
CA ALA A 215 -9.65 -8.09 -16.22
C ALA A 215 -9.57 -8.88 -17.55
N VAL A 216 -9.56 -8.16 -18.68
CA VAL A 216 -9.38 -8.71 -20.03
C VAL A 216 -8.31 -7.98 -20.86
N HIS A 217 -7.92 -6.76 -20.49
CA HIS A 217 -6.84 -6.02 -21.13
C HIS A 217 -5.46 -6.49 -20.61
N THR A 218 -4.48 -6.49 -21.52
CA THR A 218 -3.08 -6.67 -21.12
C THR A 218 -2.54 -5.42 -20.44
N THR A 219 -1.44 -5.55 -19.67
CA THR A 219 -0.74 -4.42 -19.05
C THR A 219 -0.41 -3.34 -20.08
N ALA A 220 0.11 -3.73 -21.26
CA ALA A 220 0.45 -2.79 -22.33
C ALA A 220 -0.77 -2.01 -22.84
N ASN A 221 -1.92 -2.66 -22.97
CA ASN A 221 -3.15 -2.01 -23.45
C ASN A 221 -3.75 -1.08 -22.39
N THR A 222 -3.57 -1.39 -21.10
CA THR A 222 -4.02 -0.52 -19.99
C THR A 222 -3.14 0.72 -19.85
N ILE A 223 -1.81 0.60 -20.01
CA ILE A 223 -0.87 1.69 -19.73
C ILE A 223 -0.61 2.59 -20.93
N ARG A 224 -0.69 2.06 -22.15
CA ARG A 224 -0.40 2.83 -23.37
C ARG A 224 -1.28 4.10 -23.52
N PRO A 225 -2.61 4.05 -23.39
CA PRO A 225 -3.45 5.26 -23.49
C PRO A 225 -3.08 6.35 -22.47
N PRO A 226 -2.95 6.09 -21.14
CA PRO A 226 -2.48 7.07 -20.17
C PRO A 226 -1.12 7.71 -20.53
N LEU A 227 -0.14 6.89 -20.95
CA LEU A 227 1.17 7.41 -21.39
C LEU A 227 1.08 8.32 -22.61
N GLN A 228 0.15 8.04 -23.50
CA GLN A 228 -0.02 8.81 -24.73
C GLN A 228 -0.81 10.09 -24.54
N ILE A 229 -1.75 10.13 -23.60
CA ILE A 229 -2.72 11.21 -23.39
C ILE A 229 -2.31 12.08 -22.20
N ILE A 230 -2.15 11.48 -21.00
CA ILE A 230 -1.85 12.19 -19.75
C ILE A 230 -0.34 12.43 -19.61
N LYS A 231 0.49 11.44 -20.05
CA LYS A 231 1.95 11.41 -19.93
C LYS A 231 2.42 11.22 -18.48
N THR A 232 3.75 11.38 -18.27
CA THR A 232 4.37 11.33 -16.94
C THR A 232 4.20 12.67 -16.21
N ALA A 233 4.29 12.64 -14.87
CA ALA A 233 4.42 13.85 -14.09
C ALA A 233 5.66 14.66 -14.52
N LYS A 234 5.65 15.98 -14.33
CA LYS A 234 6.72 16.90 -14.83
C LYS A 234 8.13 16.50 -14.40
N ASN A 235 8.25 15.89 -13.22
CA ASN A 235 9.54 15.49 -12.64
C ASN A 235 9.86 14.00 -12.83
N ALA A 236 9.01 13.24 -13.49
CA ALA A 236 9.20 11.81 -13.70
C ALA A 236 9.66 11.53 -15.14
N LYS A 237 10.84 10.91 -15.28
CA LYS A 237 11.39 10.52 -16.59
C LYS A 237 10.82 9.19 -17.08
N LEU A 238 10.35 8.35 -16.16
CA LEU A 238 9.72 7.05 -16.44
C LEU A 238 8.49 6.83 -15.55
N VAL A 239 7.70 5.83 -15.90
CA VAL A 239 6.62 5.29 -15.05
C VAL A 239 7.13 4.01 -14.43
N SER A 240 6.96 3.85 -13.13
CA SER A 240 7.25 2.60 -12.42
C SER A 240 6.01 2.07 -11.72
N ALA A 241 6.02 0.79 -11.43
CA ALA A 241 4.97 0.11 -10.69
C ALA A 241 5.52 -0.48 -9.39
N ILE A 242 4.67 -0.50 -8.36
CA ILE A 242 5.02 -1.10 -7.07
C ILE A 242 3.98 -2.11 -6.62
N PHE A 243 4.41 -3.07 -5.80
CA PHE A 243 3.52 -3.87 -4.97
C PHE A 243 3.62 -3.45 -3.51
N PHE A 244 2.47 -3.37 -2.85
CA PHE A 244 2.41 -3.41 -1.40
C PHE A 244 2.33 -4.87 -0.96
N MET A 245 3.41 -5.38 -0.40
CA MET A 245 3.51 -6.76 0.08
C MET A 245 3.00 -6.82 1.51
N LEU A 246 1.82 -7.39 1.69
CA LEU A 246 1.17 -7.55 3.00
C LEU A 246 1.75 -8.77 3.71
N MET A 247 2.91 -8.61 4.35
CA MET A 247 3.57 -9.67 5.10
C MET A 247 2.87 -9.89 6.46
N PRO A 248 3.13 -10.97 7.19
CA PRO A 248 2.40 -11.26 8.43
C PRO A 248 2.40 -10.13 9.46
N GLU A 249 3.52 -9.39 9.59
CA GLU A 249 3.70 -8.39 10.65
C GLU A 249 3.75 -6.95 10.13
N GLN A 250 4.06 -6.72 8.85
CA GLN A 250 4.25 -5.40 8.26
C GLN A 250 3.98 -5.38 6.77
N VAL A 251 3.94 -4.18 6.20
CA VAL A 251 3.79 -3.95 4.77
C VAL A 251 5.12 -3.50 4.19
N TYR A 252 5.55 -4.17 3.12
CA TYR A 252 6.70 -3.78 2.32
C TYR A 252 6.26 -3.19 0.98
N VAL A 253 7.16 -2.42 0.36
CA VAL A 253 7.01 -1.89 -0.98
C VAL A 253 8.06 -2.51 -1.89
N TYR A 254 7.65 -3.17 -2.97
CA TYR A 254 8.54 -3.78 -3.97
C TYR A 254 8.40 -3.03 -5.29
N GLY A 255 9.50 -2.61 -5.90
CA GLY A 255 9.57 -1.89 -7.18
C GLY A 255 10.80 -2.28 -8.03
N ASP A 256 10.75 -2.18 -9.33
CA ASP A 256 9.57 -2.17 -10.20
C ASP A 256 8.95 -3.57 -10.24
N CYS A 257 7.64 -3.65 -10.37
CA CYS A 257 6.97 -4.94 -10.35
C CYS A 257 6.32 -5.33 -11.68
N ALA A 258 6.35 -4.47 -12.73
CA ALA A 258 5.59 -4.77 -13.94
C ALA A 258 5.99 -4.03 -15.22
N LEU A 259 6.77 -2.96 -15.18
CA LEU A 259 6.90 -2.03 -16.32
C LEU A 259 8.30 -1.99 -16.93
N ASN A 260 9.35 -1.93 -16.11
CA ASN A 260 10.71 -1.74 -16.58
C ASN A 260 11.45 -3.08 -16.52
N ILE A 261 11.66 -3.71 -17.68
CA ILE A 261 12.19 -5.09 -17.77
C ILE A 261 13.65 -5.13 -17.30
N ASP A 262 14.52 -4.35 -17.93
CA ASP A 262 15.95 -4.26 -17.64
C ASP A 262 16.37 -2.78 -17.52
N PRO A 263 16.06 -2.14 -16.36
CA PRO A 263 16.37 -0.73 -16.17
C PRO A 263 17.87 -0.50 -15.96
N ASP A 264 18.38 0.62 -16.47
CA ASP A 264 19.73 1.10 -16.18
C ASP A 264 19.83 1.76 -14.79
N ALA A 265 21.02 2.17 -14.36
CA ALA A 265 21.25 2.76 -13.03
C ALA A 265 20.46 4.06 -12.81
N GLU A 266 20.34 4.90 -13.84
CA GLU A 266 19.54 6.13 -13.79
C GLU A 266 18.06 5.81 -13.59
N GLN A 267 17.53 4.86 -14.33
CA GLN A 267 16.14 4.37 -14.23
C GLN A 267 15.88 3.72 -12.87
N LEU A 268 16.80 2.87 -12.38
CA LEU A 268 16.67 2.26 -11.04
C LEU A 268 16.69 3.31 -9.93
N SER A 269 17.48 4.36 -10.05
CA SER A 269 17.46 5.45 -9.09
C SER A 269 16.13 6.20 -9.08
N GLU A 270 15.52 6.39 -10.26
CA GLU A 270 14.19 6.99 -10.39
C GLU A 270 13.10 6.09 -9.79
N ILE A 271 13.13 4.78 -10.08
CA ILE A 271 12.23 3.78 -9.50
C ILE A 271 12.32 3.79 -7.97
N ALA A 272 13.54 3.85 -7.42
CA ALA A 272 13.77 3.91 -5.98
C ALA A 272 13.16 5.17 -5.34
N ILE A 273 13.36 6.33 -5.96
CA ILE A 273 12.81 7.61 -5.49
C ILE A 273 11.28 7.59 -5.53
N GLN A 274 10.69 7.17 -6.65
CA GLN A 274 9.22 7.08 -6.80
C GLN A 274 8.62 6.08 -5.81
N SER A 275 9.28 4.94 -5.59
CA SER A 275 8.86 3.93 -4.61
C SER A 275 8.91 4.45 -3.18
N ALA A 276 9.96 5.20 -2.82
CA ALA A 276 10.10 5.82 -1.51
C ALA A 276 9.02 6.90 -1.27
N ASP A 277 8.81 7.78 -2.25
CA ASP A 277 7.77 8.81 -2.17
C ASP A 277 6.37 8.20 -2.06
N THR A 278 6.11 7.12 -2.80
CA THR A 278 4.85 6.37 -2.70
C THR A 278 4.71 5.71 -1.33
N ALA A 279 5.74 5.03 -0.82
CA ALA A 279 5.72 4.44 0.52
C ALA A 279 5.35 5.49 1.58
N LYS A 280 5.98 6.66 1.52
CA LYS A 280 5.71 7.79 2.42
C LYS A 280 4.27 8.30 2.31
N ALA A 281 3.74 8.45 1.09
CA ALA A 281 2.36 8.88 0.86
C ALA A 281 1.34 7.91 1.47
N PHE A 282 1.66 6.61 1.50
CA PHE A 282 0.84 5.57 2.12
C PHE A 282 1.14 5.35 3.61
N GLY A 283 2.04 6.16 4.20
CA GLY A 283 2.34 6.16 5.63
C GLY A 283 3.33 5.09 6.07
N ILE A 284 4.14 4.59 5.15
CA ILE A 284 5.27 3.69 5.41
C ILE A 284 6.54 4.54 5.42
N ASP A 285 7.33 4.47 6.50
CA ASP A 285 8.64 5.14 6.59
C ASP A 285 9.63 4.49 5.60
N PRO A 286 10.07 5.20 4.54
CA PRO A 286 10.84 4.58 3.48
C PRO A 286 12.30 4.35 3.91
N LYS A 287 12.69 3.09 3.99
CA LYS A 287 14.07 2.61 4.10
C LYS A 287 14.34 1.73 2.89
N VAL A 288 15.06 2.30 1.92
CA VAL A 288 15.20 1.71 0.58
C VAL A 288 16.41 0.80 0.51
N ALA A 289 16.16 -0.48 0.26
CA ALA A 289 17.19 -1.48 -0.03
C ALA A 289 17.29 -1.70 -1.55
N MET A 290 18.48 -1.47 -2.11
CA MET A 290 18.80 -1.79 -3.51
C MET A 290 19.28 -3.25 -3.56
N VAL A 291 18.37 -4.15 -3.97
CA VAL A 291 18.52 -5.61 -3.76
C VAL A 291 19.32 -6.28 -4.88
N THR A 292 20.22 -7.17 -4.51
CA THR A 292 20.91 -8.08 -5.42
C THR A 292 21.32 -9.37 -4.67
N TYR A 293 21.95 -10.30 -5.37
CA TYR A 293 22.52 -11.52 -4.79
C TYR A 293 23.73 -11.27 -3.88
N SER A 294 24.23 -10.04 -3.76
CA SER A 294 25.43 -9.69 -2.98
C SER A 294 25.13 -8.59 -1.97
N THR A 295 25.81 -8.63 -0.82
CA THR A 295 25.76 -7.56 0.18
C THR A 295 27.07 -6.79 0.19
N MET A 296 27.00 -5.46 -0.03
CA MET A 296 28.10 -4.51 -0.06
C MET A 296 29.23 -4.94 -1.03
N ASN A 297 30.36 -5.38 -0.50
CA ASN A 297 31.53 -5.78 -1.28
C ASN A 297 31.75 -7.30 -1.32
N SER A 298 30.76 -8.11 -0.89
CA SER A 298 30.92 -9.56 -0.79
C SER A 298 30.95 -10.27 -2.15
N GLY A 299 30.42 -9.67 -3.20
CA GLY A 299 30.41 -10.21 -4.54
C GLY A 299 30.73 -9.17 -5.61
N LYS A 300 30.89 -9.64 -6.83
CA LYS A 300 31.13 -8.85 -8.03
C LYS A 300 30.22 -9.30 -9.17
N GLY A 301 29.89 -8.41 -10.06
CA GLY A 301 29.08 -8.69 -11.24
C GLY A 301 28.31 -7.49 -11.72
N ALA A 302 27.77 -7.56 -12.93
CA ALA A 302 27.09 -6.44 -13.57
C ALA A 302 25.93 -5.91 -12.72
N ASP A 303 25.10 -6.79 -12.17
CA ASP A 303 23.97 -6.38 -11.34
C ASP A 303 24.41 -5.73 -10.02
N VAL A 304 25.52 -6.20 -9.43
CA VAL A 304 26.09 -5.61 -8.21
C VAL A 304 26.59 -4.19 -8.47
N ASP A 305 27.28 -3.99 -9.59
CA ASP A 305 27.81 -2.69 -9.99
C ASP A 305 26.68 -1.74 -10.38
N LEU A 306 25.68 -2.22 -11.12
CA LEU A 306 24.44 -1.52 -11.47
C LEU A 306 23.70 -1.00 -10.23
N MET A 307 23.46 -1.86 -9.24
CA MET A 307 22.75 -1.49 -8.02
C MET A 307 23.56 -0.56 -7.13
N ARG A 308 24.90 -0.68 -7.14
CA ARG A 308 25.80 0.26 -6.45
C ARG A 308 25.71 1.64 -7.06
N GLU A 309 25.82 1.75 -8.39
CA GLU A 309 25.69 3.01 -9.12
C GLU A 309 24.32 3.66 -8.87
N ALA A 310 23.25 2.89 -8.99
CA ALA A 310 21.90 3.37 -8.71
C ALA A 310 21.74 3.88 -7.26
N THR A 311 22.35 3.20 -6.27
CA THR A 311 22.35 3.64 -4.87
C THR A 311 23.00 5.03 -4.72
N GLU A 312 24.16 5.22 -5.34
CA GLU A 312 24.87 6.52 -5.30
C GLU A 312 24.08 7.63 -6.00
N LEU A 313 23.41 7.32 -7.11
CA LEU A 313 22.53 8.27 -7.80
C LEU A 313 21.34 8.70 -6.92
N VAL A 314 20.72 7.77 -6.17
CA VAL A 314 19.66 8.13 -5.22
C VAL A 314 20.20 9.06 -4.13
N ARG A 315 21.34 8.73 -3.52
CA ARG A 315 21.98 9.58 -2.48
C ARG A 315 22.25 10.98 -2.96
N GLN A 316 22.70 11.13 -4.22
CA GLN A 316 22.99 12.43 -4.83
C GLN A 316 21.70 13.23 -5.11
N LYS A 317 20.67 12.59 -5.66
CA LYS A 317 19.42 13.24 -6.06
C LYS A 317 18.49 13.54 -4.87
N ARG A 318 18.45 12.63 -3.89
CA ARG A 318 17.53 12.67 -2.75
C ARG A 318 18.25 12.25 -1.46
N PRO A 319 19.12 13.12 -0.92
CA PRO A 319 19.87 12.86 0.32
C PRO A 319 18.97 12.70 1.57
N ASP A 320 17.70 13.07 1.46
CA ASP A 320 16.66 12.88 2.47
C ASP A 320 16.14 11.45 2.57
N ILE A 321 16.37 10.60 1.55
CA ILE A 321 15.94 9.21 1.54
C ILE A 321 17.02 8.32 2.15
N ALA A 322 16.63 7.54 3.16
CA ALA A 322 17.49 6.47 3.68
C ALA A 322 17.56 5.34 2.63
N VAL A 323 18.70 5.25 1.94
CA VAL A 323 18.95 4.24 0.90
C VAL A 323 20.28 3.55 1.13
N ASP A 324 20.34 2.24 0.89
CA ASP A 324 21.60 1.49 0.89
C ASP A 324 21.56 0.29 -0.06
N GLY A 325 22.74 -0.11 -0.51
CA GLY A 325 22.90 -1.22 -1.43
C GLY A 325 24.28 -1.26 -2.07
N PRO A 326 24.60 -2.37 -2.74
CA PRO A 326 23.78 -3.58 -2.92
C PRO A 326 23.56 -4.37 -1.63
N LEU A 327 22.37 -4.93 -1.45
CA LEU A 327 22.00 -5.74 -0.29
C LEU A 327 21.33 -7.05 -0.74
N GLN A 328 21.69 -8.16 -0.10
CA GLN A 328 20.88 -9.37 -0.20
C GLN A 328 19.57 -9.16 0.56
N TYR A 329 18.53 -9.86 0.14
CA TYR A 329 17.20 -9.69 0.74
C TYR A 329 17.19 -10.04 2.24
N ASP A 330 17.87 -11.14 2.65
CA ASP A 330 18.01 -11.52 4.06
C ASP A 330 18.72 -10.42 4.89
N ALA A 331 19.78 -9.83 4.33
CA ALA A 331 20.48 -8.73 4.99
C ALA A 331 19.63 -7.45 5.07
N ALA A 332 18.71 -7.22 4.13
CA ALA A 332 17.82 -6.09 4.14
C ALA A 332 16.72 -6.20 5.21
N VAL A 333 16.21 -7.42 5.49
CA VAL A 333 15.06 -7.65 6.39
C VAL A 333 15.43 -8.16 7.77
N MET A 334 16.53 -8.92 7.94
CA MET A 334 16.86 -9.59 9.19
C MET A 334 17.95 -8.84 9.98
N PRO A 335 17.62 -8.30 11.18
CA PRO A 335 18.58 -7.52 11.98
C PRO A 335 19.88 -8.27 12.34
N ASN A 336 19.79 -9.58 12.61
CA ASN A 336 20.96 -10.41 12.93
C ASN A 336 21.89 -10.61 11.72
N VAL A 337 21.33 -10.73 10.52
CA VAL A 337 22.12 -10.83 9.27
C VAL A 337 22.73 -9.47 8.93
N ALA A 338 21.97 -8.41 9.07
CA ALA A 338 22.42 -7.02 8.88
C ALA A 338 23.62 -6.69 9.78
N ALA A 339 23.55 -7.05 11.06
CA ALA A 339 24.64 -6.81 12.03
C ALA A 339 25.95 -7.49 11.63
N GLN A 340 25.89 -8.61 10.92
CA GLN A 340 27.09 -9.32 10.43
C GLN A 340 27.58 -8.81 9.08
N LYS A 341 26.67 -8.56 8.12
CA LYS A 341 27.03 -8.28 6.73
C LYS A 341 27.11 -6.80 6.39
N ALA A 342 26.34 -5.95 7.09
CA ALA A 342 26.22 -4.51 6.85
C ALA A 342 25.98 -3.71 8.14
N PRO A 343 26.88 -3.80 9.15
CA PRO A 343 26.66 -3.24 10.50
C PRO A 343 26.48 -1.71 10.51
N ASN A 344 27.02 -1.02 9.52
CA ASN A 344 26.96 0.46 9.41
C ASN A 344 25.85 0.96 8.49
N SER A 345 25.02 0.05 7.95
CA SER A 345 23.95 0.43 7.04
C SER A 345 22.79 1.11 7.76
N PRO A 346 22.29 2.24 7.29
CA PRO A 346 21.09 2.87 7.86
C PRO A 346 19.81 2.13 7.50
N VAL A 347 19.85 1.14 6.57
CA VAL A 347 18.72 0.43 5.99
C VAL A 347 18.70 -1.05 6.33
N ALA A 348 19.86 -1.72 6.31
CA ALA A 348 19.94 -3.17 6.51
C ALA A 348 19.25 -3.60 7.82
N GLY A 349 18.53 -4.72 7.76
CA GLY A 349 17.77 -5.30 8.87
C GLY A 349 16.46 -4.60 9.22
N LYS A 350 16.12 -3.51 8.53
CA LYS A 350 14.91 -2.70 8.78
C LYS A 350 14.35 -2.06 7.50
N ALA A 351 14.69 -2.60 6.32
CA ALA A 351 14.21 -2.11 5.04
C ALA A 351 12.68 -2.24 4.94
N THR A 352 12.06 -1.26 4.29
CA THR A 352 10.62 -1.22 4.02
C THR A 352 10.30 -1.08 2.54
N VAL A 353 11.28 -0.62 1.75
CA VAL A 353 11.19 -0.50 0.29
C VAL A 353 12.33 -1.30 -0.34
N PHE A 354 12.00 -2.14 -1.31
CA PHE A 354 12.93 -3.05 -1.97
C PHE A 354 12.91 -2.81 -3.47
N ILE A 355 14.07 -2.49 -4.03
CA ILE A 355 14.25 -2.25 -5.47
C ILE A 355 15.05 -3.40 -6.05
N PHE A 356 14.48 -4.06 -7.04
CA PHE A 356 15.08 -5.20 -7.73
C PHE A 356 15.75 -4.75 -9.03
N PRO A 357 16.86 -5.40 -9.45
CA PRO A 357 17.62 -4.96 -10.62
C PRO A 357 16.87 -5.13 -11.94
N SER A 358 15.94 -6.06 -12.00
CA SER A 358 15.13 -6.32 -13.20
C SER A 358 13.84 -7.06 -12.86
N LEU A 359 12.93 -7.21 -13.83
CA LEU A 359 11.74 -8.04 -13.67
C LEU A 359 12.03 -9.55 -13.70
N SER A 360 13.26 -9.95 -14.02
CA SER A 360 13.71 -11.34 -14.01
C SER A 360 14.16 -11.82 -12.64
N THR A 361 14.26 -10.92 -11.67
CA THR A 361 14.71 -11.20 -10.29
C THR A 361 13.52 -11.64 -9.39
#